data_43680eae1c1b9cd121776162978352c1
#
_entry.id   43680eae1c1b9cd121776162978352c1
#
_cell.length_a   1.000
_cell.length_b   1.000
_cell.length_c   1.000
_cell.angle_alpha   90.00
_cell.angle_beta   90.00
_cell.angle_gamma   90.00
#
_symmetry.space_group_name_H-M   'P 1'
#
loop_
_entity.id
_entity.type
_entity.pdbx_description
1 polymer ?
#
loop_
_entity_poly.entity_id
_entity_poly.type
_entity_poly.pdbx_seq_one_letter_code
_entity_poly.pdbx_strand_id
1 'polypeptide(L)'
;MIQLRSSQWREYLTNFDQDENLTAAELDNKIYICLSGRGSFRISPPLKKFVQQKIDNPDLTHIFLNMKDCQGMDSTFMGVLAGLACLAKNNPSLKFQLTHLSEKNENLLVTLGVNRVLDYKLQSEKDNSIFEPDAQLQLSMKSDTKTKAEVSLEAHQKLVEIDKKNLIEFKSVIELLQEDLDELNGK
;
A
#
# COMPACT_ATOMS: atom_id res chain seq x y z
N MET A 1 -24.49 -22.99 9.42
CA MET A 1 -23.99 -22.53 8.10
C MET A 1 -25.04 -21.56 7.57
N ILE A 2 -24.77 -20.23 7.66
CA ILE A 2 -25.70 -19.19 7.20
C ILE A 2 -25.47 -19.01 5.71
N GLN A 3 -26.44 -19.45 4.90
CA GLN A 3 -26.45 -19.27 3.46
C GLN A 3 -26.99 -17.85 3.15
N LEU A 4 -26.11 -16.90 2.91
CA LEU A 4 -26.50 -15.57 2.45
C LEU A 4 -26.96 -15.64 0.97
N ARG A 5 -28.06 -14.96 0.63
CA ARG A 5 -28.57 -14.90 -0.75
C ARG A 5 -27.62 -14.05 -1.61
N SER A 6 -27.60 -14.30 -2.92
CA SER A 6 -26.70 -13.62 -3.88
C SER A 6 -26.79 -12.08 -3.87
N SER A 7 -27.94 -11.52 -3.49
CA SER A 7 -28.10 -10.06 -3.30
C SER A 7 -27.39 -9.54 -2.06
N GLN A 8 -27.31 -10.31 -0.99
CA GLN A 8 -26.62 -9.94 0.25
C GLN A 8 -25.10 -9.95 0.09
N TRP A 9 -24.56 -10.83 -0.77
CA TRP A 9 -23.14 -10.80 -1.14
C TRP A 9 -22.76 -9.54 -1.92
N ARG A 10 -23.64 -9.06 -2.82
CA ARG A 10 -23.41 -7.81 -3.55
C ARG A 10 -23.42 -6.59 -2.61
N GLU A 11 -24.35 -6.53 -1.69
CA GLU A 11 -24.43 -5.46 -0.70
C GLU A 11 -23.26 -5.51 0.29
N TYR A 12 -22.84 -6.71 0.71
CA TYR A 12 -21.64 -6.90 1.52
C TYR A 12 -20.36 -6.45 0.79
N LEU A 13 -20.23 -6.81 -0.49
CA LEU A 13 -19.08 -6.41 -1.32
C LEU A 13 -19.11 -4.91 -1.67
N THR A 14 -20.28 -4.29 -1.85
CA THR A 14 -20.40 -2.84 -2.10
C THR A 14 -20.15 -1.99 -0.86
N ASN A 15 -20.47 -2.48 0.33
CA ASN A 15 -20.17 -1.77 1.58
C ASN A 15 -18.67 -1.80 1.94
N PHE A 16 -17.92 -2.81 1.49
CA PHE A 16 -16.45 -2.82 1.60
C PHE A 16 -15.75 -1.82 0.66
N ASP A 17 -16.47 -1.26 -0.33
CA ASP A 17 -15.92 -0.48 -1.43
C ASP A 17 -15.91 1.04 -1.17
N GLN A 18 -16.58 1.52 -0.10
CA GLN A 18 -16.78 2.96 0.09
C GLN A 18 -15.77 3.64 1.03
N ASP A 19 -14.95 2.88 1.76
CA ASP A 19 -14.11 3.44 2.83
C ASP A 19 -12.62 3.54 2.48
N GLU A 20 -12.17 3.02 1.34
CA GLU A 20 -10.76 3.09 0.95
C GLU A 20 -10.44 4.45 0.34
N ASN A 21 -9.58 5.21 1.02
CA ASN A 21 -9.25 6.55 0.60
C ASN A 21 -7.77 6.89 0.83
N LEU A 22 -7.19 7.63 -0.12
CA LEU A 22 -5.85 8.21 -0.01
C LEU A 22 -5.93 9.71 -0.26
N THR A 23 -5.42 10.47 0.70
CA THR A 23 -5.19 11.90 0.53
C THR A 23 -3.72 12.21 0.68
N ALA A 24 -3.24 13.27 0.04
CA ALA A 24 -1.86 13.70 0.15
C ALA A 24 -1.74 15.23 0.22
N ALA A 25 -0.71 15.69 0.90
CA ALA A 25 -0.31 17.09 0.93
C ALA A 25 1.21 17.23 0.93
N GLU A 26 1.70 18.33 0.37
CA GLU A 26 3.12 18.69 0.38
C GLU A 26 3.33 19.92 1.25
N LEU A 27 4.30 19.85 2.15
CA LEU A 27 4.71 20.98 3.00
C LEU A 27 6.19 20.83 3.37
N ASP A 28 6.96 21.92 3.27
CA ASP A 28 8.36 22.00 3.71
C ASP A 28 9.24 20.82 3.19
N ASN A 29 9.15 20.54 1.90
CA ASN A 29 9.89 19.43 1.25
C ASN A 29 9.56 18.05 1.85
N LYS A 30 8.34 17.88 2.36
CA LYS A 30 7.81 16.64 2.90
C LYS A 30 6.45 16.35 2.27
N ILE A 31 6.15 15.08 2.11
CA ILE A 31 4.85 14.59 1.66
C ILE A 31 4.19 13.87 2.83
N TYR A 32 2.94 14.20 3.05
CA TYR A 32 2.06 13.56 4.02
C TYR A 32 0.93 12.87 3.28
N ILE A 33 0.87 11.56 3.39
CA ILE A 33 -0.18 10.72 2.80
C ILE A 33 -1.00 10.15 3.95
N CYS A 34 -2.33 10.26 3.87
CA CYS A 34 -3.22 9.64 4.83
C CYS A 34 -4.01 8.52 4.14
N LEU A 35 -4.00 7.35 4.77
CA LEU A 35 -4.79 6.20 4.37
C LEU A 35 -5.94 6.03 5.35
N SER A 36 -7.18 6.05 4.85
CA SER A 36 -8.35 5.56 5.58
C SER A 36 -8.94 4.32 4.93
N GLY A 37 -9.51 3.43 5.76
CA GLY A 37 -10.04 2.16 5.34
C GLY A 37 -8.96 1.08 5.17
N ARG A 38 -9.04 0.28 4.12
CA ARG A 38 -8.15 -0.86 3.91
C ARG A 38 -7.01 -0.53 2.95
N GLY A 39 -5.79 -0.91 3.29
CA GLY A 39 -4.65 -0.97 2.37
C GLY A 39 -4.81 -2.16 1.42
N SER A 40 -5.31 -1.95 0.22
CA SER A 40 -5.69 -3.01 -0.71
C SER A 40 -5.01 -2.89 -2.08
N PHE A 41 -5.16 -3.94 -2.90
CA PHE A 41 -4.72 -3.94 -4.29
C PHE A 41 -5.36 -2.80 -5.13
N ARG A 42 -6.49 -2.23 -4.68
CA ARG A 42 -7.19 -1.14 -5.37
C ARG A 42 -6.48 0.19 -5.20
N ILE A 43 -6.02 0.47 -3.99
CA ILE A 43 -5.32 1.73 -3.68
C ILE A 43 -3.81 1.64 -3.89
N SER A 44 -3.28 0.44 -4.11
CA SER A 44 -1.87 0.20 -4.36
C SER A 44 -1.33 0.91 -5.61
N PRO A 45 -2.00 0.86 -6.78
CA PRO A 45 -1.53 1.57 -7.97
C PRO A 45 -1.50 3.09 -7.82
N PRO A 46 -2.55 3.78 -7.32
CA PRO A 46 -2.50 5.22 -7.10
C PRO A 46 -1.43 5.64 -6.10
N LEU A 47 -1.25 4.90 -4.99
CA LEU A 47 -0.18 5.16 -4.03
C LEU A 47 1.20 5.05 -4.70
N LYS A 48 1.45 3.92 -5.38
CA LYS A 48 2.71 3.68 -6.08
C LYS A 48 3.02 4.78 -7.08
N LYS A 49 2.06 5.09 -7.96
CA LYS A 49 2.20 6.14 -8.99
C LYS A 49 2.52 7.49 -8.36
N PHE A 50 1.78 7.89 -7.34
CA PHE A 50 1.97 9.17 -6.68
C PHE A 50 3.37 9.28 -6.08
N VAL A 51 3.81 8.30 -5.30
CA VAL A 51 5.14 8.31 -4.69
C VAL A 51 6.25 8.26 -5.74
N GLN A 52 6.12 7.43 -6.77
CA GLN A 52 7.11 7.36 -7.85
C GLN A 52 7.28 8.68 -8.61
N GLN A 53 6.21 9.46 -8.80
CA GLN A 53 6.29 10.78 -9.42
C GLN A 53 7.03 11.82 -8.58
N LYS A 54 7.13 11.59 -7.28
CA LYS A 54 7.73 12.52 -6.31
C LYS A 54 9.13 12.14 -5.87
N ILE A 55 9.48 10.87 -5.95
CA ILE A 55 10.71 10.31 -5.36
C ILE A 55 11.98 10.87 -5.99
N ASP A 56 11.91 11.33 -7.23
CA ASP A 56 13.04 11.92 -7.98
C ASP A 56 13.23 13.42 -7.69
N ASN A 57 12.36 14.04 -6.88
CA ASN A 57 12.55 15.41 -6.46
C ASN A 57 13.73 15.50 -5.48
N PRO A 58 14.84 16.21 -5.84
CA PRO A 58 16.04 16.27 -5.02
C PRO A 58 15.84 17.00 -3.70
N ASP A 59 14.84 17.87 -3.63
CA ASP A 59 14.54 18.67 -2.43
C ASP A 59 13.66 17.88 -1.44
N LEU A 60 13.06 16.77 -1.87
CA LEU A 60 12.18 15.97 -1.02
C LEU A 60 12.98 15.20 0.02
N THR A 61 12.64 15.39 1.28
CA THR A 61 13.35 14.77 2.41
C THR A 61 12.58 13.64 3.07
N HIS A 62 11.24 13.72 3.10
CA HIS A 62 10.42 12.74 3.78
C HIS A 62 9.10 12.48 3.03
N ILE A 63 8.69 11.23 3.04
CA ILE A 63 7.35 10.79 2.69
C ILE A 63 6.79 10.06 3.90
N PHE A 64 5.76 10.62 4.52
CA PHE A 64 5.04 10.02 5.63
C PHE A 64 3.74 9.39 5.12
N LEU A 65 3.51 8.14 5.47
CA LEU A 65 2.22 7.48 5.27
C LEU A 65 1.56 7.25 6.63
N ASN A 66 0.52 8.03 6.90
CA ASN A 66 -0.26 7.93 8.12
C ASN A 66 -1.22 6.76 8.02
N MET A 67 -1.06 5.78 8.93
CA MET A 67 -1.80 4.52 9.00
C MET A 67 -2.84 4.50 10.14
N LYS A 68 -3.12 5.67 10.76
CA LYS A 68 -4.02 5.76 11.92
C LYS A 68 -5.38 5.10 11.66
N ASP A 69 -5.97 5.41 10.52
CA ASP A 69 -7.31 4.93 10.13
C ASP A 69 -7.25 3.69 9.23
N CYS A 70 -6.07 3.06 9.13
CA CYS A 70 -5.90 1.83 8.37
C CYS A 70 -6.45 0.61 9.13
N GLN A 71 -7.51 0.02 8.61
CA GLN A 71 -8.21 -1.12 9.22
C GLN A 71 -7.50 -2.47 9.00
N GLY A 72 -6.63 -2.56 8.00
CA GLY A 72 -5.88 -3.76 7.63
C GLY A 72 -5.23 -3.61 6.25
N MET A 73 -4.39 -4.57 5.90
CA MET A 73 -3.66 -4.58 4.63
C MET A 73 -3.77 -5.93 3.95
N ASP A 74 -3.75 -5.95 2.60
CA ASP A 74 -3.51 -7.16 1.82
C ASP A 74 -2.04 -7.29 1.40
N SER A 75 -1.67 -8.45 0.83
CA SER A 75 -0.30 -8.74 0.40
C SER A 75 0.19 -7.80 -0.72
N THR A 76 -0.69 -7.41 -1.64
CA THR A 76 -0.34 -6.45 -2.70
C THR A 76 0.07 -5.11 -2.10
N PHE A 77 -0.72 -4.58 -1.18
CA PHE A 77 -0.40 -3.30 -0.53
C PHE A 77 0.90 -3.38 0.25
N MET A 78 1.10 -4.46 1.04
CA MET A 78 2.35 -4.66 1.79
C MET A 78 3.57 -4.78 0.86
N GLY A 79 3.43 -5.46 -0.29
CA GLY A 79 4.49 -5.54 -1.29
C GLY A 79 4.80 -4.20 -1.94
N VAL A 80 3.79 -3.37 -2.21
CA VAL A 80 3.98 -2.00 -2.69
C VAL A 80 4.71 -1.15 -1.66
N LEU A 81 4.32 -1.20 -0.39
CA LEU A 81 5.03 -0.48 0.69
C LEU A 81 6.51 -0.87 0.74
N ALA A 82 6.79 -2.16 0.65
CA ALA A 82 8.15 -2.69 0.61
C ALA A 82 8.94 -2.18 -0.61
N GLY A 83 8.33 -2.18 -1.79
CA GLY A 83 8.91 -1.63 -3.01
C GLY A 83 9.25 -0.15 -2.90
N LEU A 84 8.33 0.65 -2.38
CA LEU A 84 8.52 2.09 -2.16
C LEU A 84 9.63 2.38 -1.14
N ALA A 85 9.70 1.60 -0.05
CA ALA A 85 10.77 1.73 0.92
C ALA A 85 12.15 1.41 0.32
N CYS A 86 12.23 0.36 -0.52
CA CYS A 86 13.46 0.03 -1.24
C CYS A 86 13.87 1.13 -2.22
N LEU A 87 12.90 1.71 -2.96
CA LEU A 87 13.17 2.85 -3.86
C LEU A 87 13.68 4.07 -3.10
N ALA A 88 13.06 4.42 -1.98
CA ALA A 88 13.49 5.55 -1.16
C ALA A 88 14.92 5.39 -0.65
N LYS A 89 15.36 4.15 -0.33
CA LYS A 89 16.74 3.88 0.10
C LYS A 89 17.81 4.17 -0.96
N ASN A 90 17.43 4.23 -2.24
CA ASN A 90 18.37 4.63 -3.30
C ASN A 90 18.68 6.14 -3.26
N ASN A 91 17.87 6.94 -2.57
CA ASN A 91 18.14 8.36 -2.29
C ASN A 91 18.46 8.53 -0.79
N PRO A 92 19.74 8.72 -0.42
CA PRO A 92 20.14 8.83 1.00
C PRO A 92 19.49 9.99 1.77
N SER A 93 19.01 11.00 1.04
CA SER A 93 18.36 12.18 1.62
C SER A 93 16.87 11.96 1.85
N LEU A 94 16.27 10.93 1.26
CA LEU A 94 14.84 10.67 1.32
C LEU A 94 14.52 9.56 2.30
N LYS A 95 13.54 9.80 3.18
CA LYS A 95 12.97 8.81 4.08
C LYS A 95 11.51 8.53 3.74
N PHE A 96 11.17 7.25 3.58
CA PHE A 96 9.79 6.78 3.49
C PHE A 96 9.42 6.09 4.80
N GLN A 97 8.45 6.65 5.54
CA GLN A 97 8.12 6.20 6.89
C GLN A 97 6.62 6.02 7.07
N LEU A 98 6.21 4.89 7.66
CA LEU A 98 4.85 4.71 8.16
C LEU A 98 4.72 5.33 9.55
N THR A 99 3.61 6.01 9.81
CA THR A 99 3.28 6.58 11.11
C THR A 99 1.95 6.05 11.62
N HIS A 100 1.78 6.03 12.94
CA HIS A 100 0.55 5.57 13.61
C HIS A 100 0.12 4.16 13.22
N LEU A 101 1.11 3.27 13.02
CA LEU A 101 0.86 1.87 12.69
C LEU A 101 0.26 1.16 13.91
N SER A 102 -0.88 0.49 13.75
CA SER A 102 -1.46 -0.35 14.81
C SER A 102 -0.65 -1.64 14.99
N GLU A 103 -0.65 -2.21 16.19
CA GLU A 103 0.00 -3.51 16.45
C GLU A 103 -0.53 -4.63 15.54
N LYS A 104 -1.84 -4.59 15.21
CA LYS A 104 -2.44 -5.51 14.24
C LYS A 104 -1.76 -5.43 12.88
N ASN A 105 -1.56 -4.20 12.38
CA ASN A 105 -0.94 -3.98 11.08
C ASN A 105 0.58 -4.23 11.12
N GLU A 106 1.24 -3.96 12.24
CA GLU A 106 2.65 -4.38 12.45
C GLU A 106 2.82 -5.89 12.31
N ASN A 107 1.95 -6.67 12.96
CA ASN A 107 1.98 -8.14 12.87
C ASN A 107 1.83 -8.64 11.43
N LEU A 108 1.02 -7.99 10.60
CA LEU A 108 0.92 -8.31 9.17
C LEU A 108 2.26 -8.07 8.45
N LEU A 109 2.93 -6.94 8.71
CA LEU A 109 4.25 -6.64 8.13
C LEU A 109 5.31 -7.65 8.58
N VAL A 110 5.29 -8.05 9.85
CA VAL A 110 6.22 -9.05 10.42
C VAL A 110 6.02 -10.41 9.76
N THR A 111 4.78 -10.83 9.53
CA THR A 111 4.45 -12.14 8.91
C THR A 111 5.12 -12.31 7.54
N LEU A 112 5.17 -11.25 6.74
CA LEU A 112 5.78 -11.26 5.40
C LEU A 112 7.23 -10.73 5.38
N GLY A 113 7.80 -10.40 6.55
CA GLY A 113 9.17 -9.87 6.66
C GLY A 113 9.36 -8.45 6.16
N VAL A 114 8.27 -7.73 5.86
CA VAL A 114 8.27 -6.36 5.33
C VAL A 114 8.78 -5.36 6.37
N ASN A 115 8.58 -5.64 7.65
CA ASN A 115 9.11 -4.86 8.77
C ASN A 115 10.63 -4.66 8.74
N ARG A 116 11.37 -5.53 8.05
CA ARG A 116 12.85 -5.44 7.93
C ARG A 116 13.32 -4.36 6.95
N VAL A 117 12.46 -3.94 6.04
CA VAL A 117 12.78 -2.96 4.99
C VAL A 117 12.07 -1.63 5.18
N LEU A 118 11.00 -1.59 5.97
CA LEU A 118 10.23 -0.40 6.27
C LEU A 118 10.74 0.32 7.53
N ASP A 119 10.74 1.65 7.47
CA ASP A 119 10.82 2.50 8.66
C ASP A 119 9.40 2.83 9.12
N TYR A 120 9.08 2.57 10.40
CA TYR A 120 7.75 2.81 10.92
C TYR A 120 7.73 3.19 12.39
N LYS A 121 6.68 3.90 12.79
CA LYS A 121 6.35 4.22 14.18
C LYS A 121 5.00 3.65 14.54
N LEU A 122 4.94 2.98 15.68
CA LEU A 122 3.68 2.48 16.23
C LEU A 122 2.79 3.62 16.71
N GLN A 123 1.50 3.37 16.73
CA GLN A 123 0.53 4.26 17.32
C GLN A 123 0.77 4.34 18.84
N SER A 124 0.91 5.55 19.37
CA SER A 124 1.08 5.80 20.80
C SER A 124 -0.03 6.72 21.29
N GLU A 125 -0.58 6.43 22.47
CA GLU A 125 -1.59 7.29 23.11
C GLU A 125 -1.08 8.71 23.40
N LYS A 126 0.24 8.90 23.47
CA LYS A 126 0.89 10.18 23.73
C LYS A 126 1.16 10.99 22.45
N ASP A 127 1.04 10.38 21.29
CA ASP A 127 1.39 11.03 20.01
C ASP A 127 0.12 11.54 19.30
N ASN A 128 -0.53 12.52 19.93
CA ASN A 128 -1.70 13.21 19.35
C ASN A 128 -1.31 14.28 18.32
N SER A 129 -0.03 14.50 18.06
CA SER A 129 0.45 15.45 17.06
C SER A 129 0.46 14.83 15.66
N ILE A 130 -0.71 14.46 15.17
CA ILE A 130 -0.85 14.17 13.74
C ILE A 130 -0.82 15.51 13.04
N PHE A 131 0.22 15.75 12.27
CA PHE A 131 0.18 16.85 11.32
C PHE A 131 -0.79 16.45 10.21
N GLU A 132 -1.97 17.01 10.23
CA GLU A 132 -2.93 16.93 9.12
C GLU A 132 -2.89 18.30 8.44
N PRO A 133 -2.33 18.39 7.23
CA PRO A 133 -2.33 19.64 6.49
C PRO A 133 -3.76 20.08 6.19
N ASP A 134 -4.02 21.39 6.32
CA ASP A 134 -5.35 21.98 6.09
C ASP A 134 -5.86 21.74 4.66
N ALA A 135 -4.95 21.58 3.70
CA ALA A 135 -5.27 21.31 2.31
C ALA A 135 -4.70 19.96 1.87
N GLN A 136 -5.58 18.99 1.64
CA GLN A 136 -5.23 17.66 1.15
C GLN A 136 -5.79 17.43 -0.25
N LEU A 137 -4.96 16.88 -1.13
CA LEU A 137 -5.37 16.43 -2.45
C LEU A 137 -5.88 14.98 -2.36
N GLN A 138 -7.11 14.76 -2.80
CA GLN A 138 -7.64 13.41 -2.98
C GLN A 138 -6.90 12.71 -4.13
N LEU A 139 -6.26 11.58 -3.87
CA LEU A 139 -5.65 10.79 -4.92
C LEU A 139 -6.72 10.05 -5.72
N SER A 140 -6.61 10.10 -7.06
CA SER A 140 -7.55 9.39 -7.93
C SER A 140 -7.39 7.88 -7.78
N MET A 141 -8.45 7.20 -7.37
CA MET A 141 -8.49 5.75 -7.17
C MET A 141 -8.69 4.97 -8.49
N LYS A 142 -8.79 5.66 -9.63
CA LYS A 142 -9.02 5.03 -10.93
C LYS A 142 -7.76 4.35 -11.43
N SER A 143 -7.83 3.03 -11.58
CA SER A 143 -6.82 2.20 -12.24
C SER A 143 -7.52 1.13 -13.06
N ASP A 144 -7.03 0.87 -14.26
CA ASP A 144 -7.54 -0.22 -15.09
C ASP A 144 -7.09 -1.60 -14.57
N THR A 145 -7.68 -2.65 -15.12
CA THR A 145 -7.41 -4.04 -14.70
C THR A 145 -5.95 -4.43 -14.94
N LYS A 146 -5.37 -4.02 -16.06
CA LYS A 146 -3.98 -4.31 -16.40
C LYS A 146 -3.01 -3.69 -15.40
N THR A 147 -3.16 -2.40 -15.10
CA THR A 147 -2.34 -1.71 -14.10
C THR A 147 -2.44 -2.36 -12.72
N LYS A 148 -3.64 -2.80 -12.31
CA LYS A 148 -3.81 -3.51 -11.04
C LYS A 148 -3.08 -4.85 -11.04
N ALA A 149 -3.16 -5.62 -12.12
CA ALA A 149 -2.46 -6.89 -12.26
C ALA A 149 -0.94 -6.70 -12.25
N GLU A 150 -0.41 -5.72 -13.01
CA GLU A 150 1.01 -5.38 -13.04
C GLU A 150 1.55 -5.01 -11.65
N VAL A 151 0.84 -4.11 -10.93
CA VAL A 151 1.23 -3.71 -9.59
C VAL A 151 1.15 -4.87 -8.60
N SER A 152 0.13 -5.74 -8.72
CA SER A 152 0.00 -6.92 -7.87
C SER A 152 1.12 -7.92 -8.11
N LEU A 153 1.48 -8.18 -9.37
CA LEU A 153 2.58 -9.07 -9.73
C LEU A 153 3.91 -8.57 -9.14
N GLU A 154 4.26 -7.31 -9.38
CA GLU A 154 5.48 -6.71 -8.85
C GLU A 154 5.52 -6.74 -7.32
N ALA A 155 4.38 -6.50 -6.67
CA ALA A 155 4.27 -6.51 -5.22
C ALA A 155 4.58 -7.92 -4.65
N HIS A 156 4.00 -8.98 -5.22
CA HIS A 156 4.26 -10.34 -4.76
C HIS A 156 5.69 -10.80 -5.05
N GLN A 157 6.24 -10.41 -6.22
CA GLN A 157 7.66 -10.64 -6.52
C GLN A 157 8.57 -9.96 -5.50
N LYS A 158 8.25 -8.71 -5.11
CA LYS A 158 8.99 -7.98 -4.08
C LYS A 158 8.92 -8.66 -2.72
N LEU A 159 7.77 -9.18 -2.31
CA LEU A 159 7.64 -9.95 -1.07
C LEU A 159 8.52 -11.21 -1.07
N VAL A 160 8.60 -11.93 -2.19
CA VAL A 160 9.47 -13.10 -2.34
C VAL A 160 10.96 -12.71 -2.32
N GLU A 161 11.31 -11.54 -2.89
CA GLU A 161 12.67 -11.00 -2.83
C GLU A 161 13.11 -10.71 -1.39
N ILE A 162 12.23 -10.11 -0.58
CA ILE A 162 12.50 -9.76 0.82
C ILE A 162 12.60 -10.99 1.72
N ASP A 163 11.72 -11.96 1.53
CA ASP A 163 11.75 -13.23 2.27
C ASP A 163 11.37 -14.39 1.35
N LYS A 164 12.35 -15.28 1.11
CA LYS A 164 12.16 -16.47 0.25
C LYS A 164 11.06 -17.41 0.74
N LYS A 165 10.69 -17.36 2.02
CA LYS A 165 9.56 -18.13 2.56
C LYS A 165 8.24 -17.76 1.89
N ASN A 166 8.09 -16.51 1.49
CA ASN A 166 6.90 -15.99 0.81
C ASN A 166 6.65 -16.68 -0.55
N LEU A 167 7.68 -17.32 -1.15
CA LEU A 167 7.51 -18.06 -2.39
C LEU A 167 6.49 -19.21 -2.24
N ILE A 168 6.45 -19.86 -1.08
CA ILE A 168 5.52 -20.98 -0.84
C ILE A 168 4.06 -20.48 -0.91
N GLU A 169 3.80 -19.28 -0.38
CA GLU A 169 2.45 -18.70 -0.35
C GLU A 169 2.06 -18.05 -1.67
N PHE A 170 3.01 -17.38 -2.35
CA PHE A 170 2.68 -16.51 -3.49
C PHE A 170 3.03 -17.09 -4.86
N LYS A 171 3.64 -18.28 -4.95
CA LYS A 171 4.01 -18.89 -6.23
C LYS A 171 2.81 -18.95 -7.19
N SER A 172 1.70 -19.55 -6.76
CA SER A 172 0.50 -19.68 -7.61
C SER A 172 -0.13 -18.35 -7.97
N VAL A 173 -0.09 -17.36 -7.05
CA VAL A 173 -0.59 -16.01 -7.32
C VAL A 173 0.26 -15.32 -8.39
N ILE A 174 1.58 -15.44 -8.30
CA ILE A 174 2.51 -14.87 -9.28
C ILE A 174 2.31 -15.51 -10.66
N GLU A 175 2.17 -16.85 -10.73
CA GLU A 175 1.91 -17.59 -11.98
C GLU A 175 0.60 -17.14 -12.63
N LEU A 176 -0.50 -17.08 -11.87
CA LEU A 176 -1.81 -16.62 -12.36
C LEU A 176 -1.78 -15.18 -12.86
N LEU A 177 -1.17 -14.27 -12.10
CA LEU A 177 -1.06 -12.86 -12.49
C LEU A 177 -0.21 -12.70 -13.77
N GLN A 178 0.80 -13.55 -13.97
CA GLN A 178 1.60 -13.54 -15.19
C GLN A 178 0.78 -14.03 -16.39
N GLU A 179 0.01 -15.12 -16.24
CA GLU A 179 -0.90 -15.64 -17.26
C GLU A 179 -1.95 -14.58 -17.64
N ASP A 180 -2.62 -13.96 -16.67
CA ASP A 180 -3.60 -12.88 -16.89
C ASP A 180 -2.99 -11.72 -17.71
N LEU A 181 -1.76 -11.32 -17.37
CA LEU A 181 -1.05 -10.24 -18.06
C LEU A 181 -0.64 -10.63 -19.49
N ASP A 182 -0.25 -11.87 -19.71
CA ASP A 182 0.08 -12.38 -21.05
C ASP A 182 -1.16 -12.41 -21.94
N GLU A 183 -2.33 -12.81 -21.42
CA GLU A 183 -3.61 -12.73 -22.12
C GLU A 183 -4.01 -11.29 -22.45
N LEU A 184 -3.88 -10.37 -21.48
CA LEU A 184 -4.19 -8.94 -21.68
C LEU A 184 -3.25 -8.25 -22.68
N ASN A 185 -2.04 -8.79 -22.88
CA ASN A 185 -1.06 -8.29 -23.86
C ASN A 185 -1.19 -8.97 -25.23
N GLY A 186 -2.13 -9.92 -25.40
CA GLY A 186 -2.37 -10.62 -26.68
C GLY A 186 -1.27 -11.62 -27.05
N LYS A 187 -0.65 -12.23 -26.05
CA LYS A 187 0.39 -13.25 -26.21
C LYS A 187 -0.18 -14.65 -26.00
#